data_2080b0d91d5e86083b37fc729772492e
#
_entry.id   2080b0d91d5e86083b37fc729772492e
#
_cell.length_a   1.000
_cell.length_b   1.000
_cell.length_c   1.000
_cell.angle_alpha   90.00
_cell.angle_beta   90.00
_cell.angle_gamma   90.00
#
_symmetry.space_group_name_H-M   'P 1'
#
loop_
_entity.id
_entity.type
_entity.pdbx_description
1 polymer ?
#
loop_
_entity_poly.entity_id
_entity_poly.type
_entity_poly.pdbx_seq_one_letter_code
_entity_poly.pdbx_strand_id
1 'polypeptide(L)'
;MKQNPLLYALLSILFAMIACGTPAAAEPTALPPTTAPEPTAIPPTSPPEPTVEPSPESTPTIEPTPTPENQLFRDDFSGELLPGWTWENENPNRWAFTDDGWLQIIGEHDSLLGEGRQNNLLWYPLPEGDFVITAHLKTLPFENFHQATIYIYEDTDNFIALNRGFCAPCSTGGGGFYMEYKISGDANAYQKATDAEDVYLRLESKGNIISGYYATAPDQWERLGRFGNYFQFKKVGIGVTNVRAADDLVGLFDYFEITRP
;
A
#
# COMPACT_ATOMS: atom_id res chain seq x y z
N MET A 1 51.57 13.50 3.28
CA MET A 1 51.33 13.03 4.64
C MET A 1 51.29 11.51 4.61
N LYS A 2 52.23 10.82 5.31
CA LYS A 2 52.37 9.34 5.30
C LYS A 2 51.34 8.74 6.24
N GLN A 3 50.46 7.89 5.72
CA GLN A 3 49.51 7.10 6.53
C GLN A 3 50.25 5.95 7.21
N ASN A 4 50.04 5.82 8.52
CA ASN A 4 50.61 4.77 9.35
C ASN A 4 49.80 3.47 9.24
N PRO A 5 50.36 2.34 8.77
CA PRO A 5 49.65 1.07 8.63
C PRO A 5 49.55 0.23 9.91
N LEU A 6 49.89 0.77 11.09
CA LEU A 6 50.01 0.00 12.34
C LEU A 6 48.79 0.05 13.26
N LEU A 7 47.66 0.68 12.83
CA LEU A 7 46.46 0.81 13.68
C LEU A 7 45.33 -0.19 13.38
N TYR A 8 45.52 -1.08 12.39
CA TYR A 8 44.47 -2.06 11.99
C TYR A 8 44.78 -3.51 12.44
N ALA A 9 45.83 -3.74 13.20
CA ALA A 9 46.26 -5.10 13.59
C ALA A 9 45.83 -5.52 15.01
N LEU A 10 45.03 -4.76 15.75
CA LEU A 10 44.75 -5.03 17.17
C LEU A 10 43.29 -5.23 17.52
N LEU A 11 42.39 -5.46 16.54
CA LEU A 11 40.96 -5.70 16.82
C LEU A 11 40.45 -7.06 16.29
N SER A 12 41.32 -8.06 16.13
CA SER A 12 40.93 -9.36 15.57
C SER A 12 41.20 -10.55 16.49
N ILE A 13 41.19 -10.39 17.81
CA ILE A 13 41.27 -11.54 18.74
C ILE A 13 40.44 -11.24 19.96
N LEU A 14 39.13 -11.49 19.94
CA LEU A 14 38.28 -11.82 21.10
C LEU A 14 36.89 -12.28 20.67
N PHE A 15 36.75 -13.40 19.99
CA PHE A 15 35.47 -14.13 19.94
C PHE A 15 35.78 -15.62 19.74
N ALA A 16 36.13 -16.28 20.84
CA ALA A 16 36.07 -17.73 20.91
C ALA A 16 35.52 -18.12 22.28
N MET A 17 34.61 -19.06 22.25
CA MET A 17 34.08 -19.86 23.36
C MET A 17 32.94 -19.27 24.17
N ILE A 18 31.73 -19.57 23.72
CA ILE A 18 30.68 -20.13 24.62
C ILE A 18 30.06 -21.33 23.87
N ALA A 19 30.41 -22.53 24.33
CA ALA A 19 29.86 -23.78 23.84
C ALA A 19 28.71 -24.26 24.72
N CYS A 20 27.75 -24.92 24.07
CA CYS A 20 26.89 -26.00 24.56
C CYS A 20 25.97 -25.76 25.76
N GLY A 21 24.71 -25.76 25.46
CA GLY A 21 23.61 -26.11 26.34
C GLY A 21 22.43 -26.53 25.51
N THR A 22 22.38 -27.81 25.10
CA THR A 22 21.18 -28.43 24.53
C THR A 22 20.19 -28.73 25.66
N PRO A 23 18.94 -28.20 25.63
CA PRO A 23 17.89 -28.72 26.49
C PRO A 23 17.40 -30.06 25.96
N ALA A 24 17.33 -31.06 26.88
CA ALA A 24 16.78 -32.36 26.63
C ALA A 24 15.32 -32.30 26.20
N ALA A 25 14.98 -33.05 25.17
CA ALA A 25 13.61 -33.25 24.71
C ALA A 25 12.77 -33.95 25.83
N ALA A 26 11.67 -33.34 26.22
CA ALA A 26 10.67 -33.94 27.08
C ALA A 26 9.90 -35.00 26.29
N GLU A 27 9.82 -36.19 26.84
CA GLU A 27 9.07 -37.33 26.34
C GLU A 27 7.54 -37.03 26.35
N PRO A 28 6.78 -37.38 25.31
CA PRO A 28 5.33 -37.14 25.31
C PRO A 28 4.63 -38.08 26.27
N THR A 29 3.97 -37.55 27.28
CA THR A 29 3.09 -38.27 28.19
C THR A 29 1.86 -38.76 27.41
N ALA A 30 1.66 -40.09 27.41
CA ALA A 30 0.50 -40.72 26.80
C ALA A 30 -0.79 -40.35 27.57
N LEU A 31 -1.78 -39.86 26.82
CA LEU A 31 -3.13 -39.60 27.33
C LEU A 31 -3.87 -40.94 27.58
N PRO A 32 -4.67 -41.06 28.64
CA PRO A 32 -5.47 -42.24 28.89
C PRO A 32 -6.59 -42.42 27.87
N PRO A 33 -7.01 -43.66 27.55
CA PRO A 33 -8.03 -43.93 26.55
C PRO A 33 -9.41 -43.40 27.00
N THR A 34 -10.01 -42.56 26.18
CA THR A 34 -11.39 -42.09 26.36
C THR A 34 -12.35 -43.23 25.99
N THR A 35 -13.12 -43.69 26.94
CA THR A 35 -14.23 -44.64 26.71
C THR A 35 -15.31 -44.00 25.85
N ALA A 36 -15.70 -44.69 24.79
CA ALA A 36 -16.78 -44.25 23.91
C ALA A 36 -18.13 -44.27 24.65
N PRO A 37 -19.00 -43.27 24.44
CA PRO A 37 -20.36 -43.31 25.03
C PRO A 37 -21.22 -44.32 24.31
N GLU A 38 -22.01 -45.00 25.10
CA GLU A 38 -23.02 -46.02 24.74
C GLU A 38 -24.11 -45.37 23.84
N PRO A 39 -24.59 -46.06 22.78
CA PRO A 39 -25.59 -45.47 21.88
C PRO A 39 -26.95 -45.32 22.58
N THR A 40 -27.38 -44.09 22.74
CA THR A 40 -28.73 -43.77 23.24
C THR A 40 -29.76 -44.05 22.15
N ALA A 41 -30.78 -44.87 22.51
CA ALA A 41 -31.89 -45.19 21.63
C ALA A 41 -32.71 -43.94 21.25
N ILE A 42 -32.87 -43.69 19.95
CA ILE A 42 -33.64 -42.58 19.38
C ILE A 42 -35.13 -42.97 19.42
N PRO A 43 -36.02 -42.14 20.00
CA PRO A 43 -37.46 -42.37 19.90
C PRO A 43 -37.94 -42.13 18.45
N PRO A 44 -39.05 -42.79 18.01
CA PRO A 44 -39.55 -42.67 16.66
C PRO A 44 -40.02 -41.22 16.36
N THR A 45 -39.43 -40.62 15.33
CA THR A 45 -39.78 -39.29 14.86
C THR A 45 -41.11 -39.31 14.10
N SER A 46 -42.05 -38.45 14.48
CA SER A 46 -43.30 -38.22 13.74
C SER A 46 -43.02 -37.68 12.33
N PRO A 47 -43.90 -37.97 11.32
CA PRO A 47 -43.71 -37.47 9.98
C PRO A 47 -43.66 -35.93 9.96
N PRO A 48 -42.81 -35.35 9.12
CA PRO A 48 -42.73 -33.87 9.00
C PRO A 48 -44.03 -33.30 8.41
N GLU A 49 -44.52 -32.26 9.04
CA GLU A 49 -45.57 -31.40 8.54
C GLU A 49 -45.11 -30.72 7.26
N PRO A 50 -45.98 -30.52 6.22
CA PRO A 50 -45.57 -29.92 4.97
C PRO A 50 -45.04 -28.50 5.20
N THR A 51 -43.75 -28.30 4.97
CA THR A 51 -43.09 -26.98 4.99
C THR A 51 -43.59 -26.16 3.84
N VAL A 52 -44.29 -25.05 4.13
CA VAL A 52 -44.64 -24.02 3.13
C VAL A 52 -43.31 -23.37 2.69
N GLU A 53 -42.99 -23.54 1.41
CA GLU A 53 -41.83 -22.93 0.77
C GLU A 53 -41.93 -21.41 0.86
N PRO A 54 -40.98 -20.69 1.45
CA PRO A 54 -41.06 -19.23 1.51
C PRO A 54 -41.02 -18.65 0.08
N SER A 55 -41.98 -17.85 -0.27
CA SER A 55 -42.01 -17.06 -1.51
C SER A 55 -40.71 -16.26 -1.62
N PRO A 56 -40.01 -16.22 -2.78
CA PRO A 56 -38.79 -15.45 -2.92
C PRO A 56 -39.05 -13.97 -2.61
N GLU A 57 -38.45 -13.54 -1.52
CA GLU A 57 -38.43 -12.12 -1.13
C GLU A 57 -37.68 -11.36 -2.22
N SER A 58 -38.34 -10.38 -2.83
CA SER A 58 -37.74 -9.57 -3.88
C SER A 58 -36.50 -8.85 -3.33
N THR A 59 -35.33 -9.22 -3.80
CA THR A 59 -34.07 -8.55 -3.49
C THR A 59 -34.21 -7.07 -3.83
N PRO A 60 -33.96 -6.13 -2.87
CA PRO A 60 -34.04 -4.70 -3.18
C PRO A 60 -33.07 -4.39 -4.31
N THR A 61 -33.58 -3.89 -5.42
CA THR A 61 -32.75 -3.32 -6.50
C THR A 61 -32.09 -2.08 -5.93
N ILE A 62 -30.78 -2.12 -5.71
CA ILE A 62 -30.00 -0.96 -5.30
C ILE A 62 -30.00 0.00 -6.50
N GLU A 63 -30.70 1.12 -6.36
CA GLU A 63 -30.68 2.19 -7.34
C GLU A 63 -29.24 2.75 -7.39
N PRO A 64 -28.59 2.87 -8.57
CA PRO A 64 -27.24 3.36 -8.65
C PRO A 64 -27.14 4.77 -8.07
N THR A 65 -26.25 4.97 -7.11
CA THR A 65 -25.97 6.29 -6.55
C THR A 65 -25.48 7.21 -7.68
N PRO A 66 -26.07 8.42 -7.83
CA PRO A 66 -25.66 9.32 -8.91
C PRO A 66 -24.18 9.67 -8.78
N THR A 67 -23.43 9.48 -9.87
CA THR A 67 -22.02 9.86 -9.95
C THR A 67 -21.91 11.39 -9.78
N PRO A 68 -21.01 11.89 -8.92
CA PRO A 68 -20.78 13.33 -8.78
C PRO A 68 -20.44 13.99 -10.11
N GLU A 69 -20.98 15.17 -10.39
CA GLU A 69 -20.81 15.88 -11.68
C GLU A 69 -19.35 16.20 -12.01
N ASN A 70 -18.50 16.32 -11.00
CA ASN A 70 -17.06 16.59 -11.15
C ASN A 70 -16.18 15.32 -11.23
N GLN A 71 -16.74 14.11 -11.09
CA GLN A 71 -15.97 12.86 -11.16
C GLN A 71 -15.66 12.52 -12.61
N LEU A 72 -14.35 12.38 -12.92
CA LEU A 72 -13.86 11.97 -14.23
C LEU A 72 -13.61 10.47 -14.32
N PHE A 73 -13.15 9.89 -13.22
CA PHE A 73 -12.86 8.47 -13.10
C PHE A 73 -12.89 8.07 -11.62
N ARG A 74 -13.34 6.85 -11.33
CA ARG A 74 -13.20 6.22 -10.01
C ARG A 74 -13.17 4.71 -10.19
N ASP A 75 -12.21 4.05 -9.55
CA ASP A 75 -12.13 2.60 -9.42
C ASP A 75 -12.10 2.26 -7.93
N ASP A 76 -13.08 1.50 -7.48
CA ASP A 76 -13.22 0.99 -6.10
C ASP A 76 -12.58 -0.40 -5.95
N PHE A 77 -11.82 -0.86 -6.95
CA PHE A 77 -11.05 -2.11 -6.96
C PHE A 77 -11.84 -3.37 -6.56
N SER A 78 -13.12 -3.43 -6.91
CA SER A 78 -14.07 -4.46 -6.47
C SER A 78 -13.94 -5.79 -7.22
N GLY A 79 -12.71 -6.31 -7.40
CA GLY A 79 -12.41 -7.63 -7.96
C GLY A 79 -11.88 -7.63 -9.40
N GLU A 80 -11.96 -6.51 -10.10
CA GLU A 80 -11.34 -6.30 -11.42
C GLU A 80 -10.93 -4.83 -11.60
N LEU A 81 -9.94 -4.59 -12.45
CA LEU A 81 -9.57 -3.22 -12.84
C LEU A 81 -10.54 -2.69 -13.88
N LEU A 82 -11.03 -1.48 -13.70
CA LEU A 82 -11.81 -0.79 -14.72
C LEU A 82 -10.98 -0.51 -15.97
N PRO A 83 -11.61 -0.36 -17.15
CA PRO A 83 -10.91 -0.04 -18.39
C PRO A 83 -10.09 1.27 -18.27
N GLY A 84 -8.91 1.28 -18.88
CA GLY A 84 -7.99 2.44 -18.90
C GLY A 84 -6.72 2.23 -18.07
N TRP A 85 -6.73 1.34 -17.11
CA TRP A 85 -5.51 0.97 -16.38
C TRP A 85 -4.51 0.22 -17.25
N THR A 86 -3.22 0.45 -16.99
CA THR A 86 -2.11 -0.26 -17.63
C THR A 86 -1.01 -0.50 -16.61
N TRP A 87 -0.61 -1.77 -16.46
CA TRP A 87 0.56 -2.11 -15.67
C TRP A 87 1.87 -1.75 -16.38
N GLU A 88 2.82 -1.20 -15.65
CA GLU A 88 4.21 -1.07 -16.09
C GLU A 88 5.09 -1.98 -15.22
N ASN A 89 5.93 -2.78 -15.87
CA ASN A 89 6.76 -3.81 -15.23
C ASN A 89 5.95 -4.76 -14.32
N GLU A 90 4.86 -5.29 -14.84
CA GLU A 90 3.97 -6.16 -14.08
C GLU A 90 4.66 -7.43 -13.58
N ASN A 91 4.48 -7.72 -12.29
CA ASN A 91 4.73 -8.99 -11.66
C ASN A 91 3.41 -9.52 -11.08
N PRO A 92 2.71 -10.44 -11.77
CA PRO A 92 1.36 -10.88 -11.36
C PRO A 92 1.34 -11.68 -10.05
N ASN A 93 2.50 -12.07 -9.52
CA ASN A 93 2.60 -12.75 -8.22
C ASN A 93 2.67 -11.76 -7.04
N ARG A 94 2.69 -10.45 -7.31
CA ARG A 94 2.90 -9.41 -6.30
C ARG A 94 1.73 -8.42 -6.22
N TRP A 95 0.60 -8.75 -6.81
CA TRP A 95 -0.65 -8.00 -6.64
C TRP A 95 -1.87 -8.93 -6.72
N ALA A 96 -2.96 -8.55 -6.09
CA ALA A 96 -4.23 -9.27 -6.12
C ALA A 96 -5.38 -8.37 -5.66
N PHE A 97 -6.61 -8.77 -5.95
CA PHE A 97 -7.77 -8.25 -5.22
C PHE A 97 -7.98 -9.06 -3.96
N THR A 98 -8.29 -8.39 -2.84
CA THR A 98 -8.67 -9.05 -1.59
C THR A 98 -10.15 -9.41 -1.59
N ASP A 99 -10.56 -10.32 -0.70
CA ASP A 99 -11.98 -10.69 -0.53
C ASP A 99 -12.85 -9.50 -0.09
N ASP A 100 -12.24 -8.51 0.56
CA ASP A 100 -12.91 -7.26 1.00
C ASP A 100 -12.97 -6.20 -0.10
N GLY A 101 -12.52 -6.50 -1.31
CA GLY A 101 -12.61 -5.59 -2.47
C GLY A 101 -11.52 -4.52 -2.50
N TRP A 102 -10.32 -4.77 -1.99
CA TRP A 102 -9.18 -3.87 -2.09
C TRP A 102 -8.17 -4.37 -3.12
N LEU A 103 -7.49 -3.46 -3.79
CA LEU A 103 -6.31 -3.80 -4.58
C LEU A 103 -5.09 -3.88 -3.67
N GLN A 104 -4.56 -5.08 -3.49
CA GLN A 104 -3.28 -5.33 -2.82
C GLN A 104 -2.13 -5.24 -3.82
N ILE A 105 -1.11 -4.46 -3.48
CA ILE A 105 0.20 -4.46 -4.17
C ILE A 105 1.27 -4.72 -3.13
N ILE A 106 2.18 -5.66 -3.42
CA ILE A 106 3.32 -5.99 -2.57
C ILE A 106 4.57 -5.36 -3.19
N GLY A 107 5.21 -4.46 -2.47
CA GLY A 107 6.40 -3.73 -2.92
C GLY A 107 7.57 -4.65 -3.25
N GLU A 108 8.38 -4.26 -4.23
CA GLU A 108 9.61 -4.94 -4.63
C GLU A 108 10.83 -4.01 -4.42
N HIS A 109 12.04 -4.59 -4.57
CA HIS A 109 13.32 -3.92 -4.30
C HIS A 109 13.72 -2.94 -5.41
N ASP A 110 12.83 -2.01 -5.74
CA ASP A 110 13.04 -1.00 -6.77
C ASP A 110 12.34 0.32 -6.41
N SER A 111 12.62 1.39 -7.13
CA SER A 111 12.03 2.70 -6.88
C SER A 111 12.21 3.63 -8.08
N LEU A 112 11.14 4.33 -8.46
CA LEU A 112 11.24 5.41 -9.45
C LEU A 112 12.20 6.50 -9.00
N LEU A 113 12.19 6.87 -7.72
CA LEU A 113 13.01 7.96 -7.19
C LEU A 113 14.50 7.58 -7.19
N GLY A 114 14.84 6.35 -6.77
CA GLY A 114 16.23 5.90 -6.64
C GLY A 114 16.82 5.31 -7.90
N GLU A 115 16.09 4.42 -8.57
CA GLU A 115 16.60 3.59 -9.67
C GLU A 115 16.00 3.96 -11.04
N GLY A 116 15.03 4.87 -11.07
CA GLY A 116 14.31 5.26 -12.29
C GLY A 116 13.40 4.16 -12.84
N ARG A 117 13.18 3.12 -12.05
CA ARG A 117 12.35 1.95 -12.39
C ARG A 117 11.63 1.47 -11.15
N GLN A 118 10.38 1.02 -11.31
CA GLN A 118 9.61 0.35 -10.28
C GLN A 118 8.71 -0.71 -10.93
N ASN A 119 8.56 -1.86 -10.29
CA ASN A 119 7.63 -2.89 -10.70
C ASN A 119 6.21 -2.58 -10.17
N ASN A 120 5.22 -3.21 -10.78
CA ASN A 120 3.81 -3.07 -10.43
C ASN A 120 3.36 -1.62 -10.27
N LEU A 121 3.77 -0.74 -11.21
CA LEU A 121 3.17 0.57 -11.35
C LEU A 121 1.88 0.45 -12.16
N LEU A 122 0.78 0.86 -11.57
CA LEU A 122 -0.53 0.87 -12.20
C LEU A 122 -0.86 2.30 -12.66
N TRP A 123 -0.93 2.51 -13.97
CA TRP A 123 -1.07 3.81 -14.61
C TRP A 123 -2.43 4.00 -15.26
N TYR A 124 -2.95 5.20 -15.13
CA TYR A 124 -4.13 5.70 -15.82
C TYR A 124 -3.79 6.93 -16.67
N PRO A 125 -4.40 7.14 -17.84
CA PRO A 125 -4.16 8.31 -18.67
C PRO A 125 -4.44 9.61 -17.90
N LEU A 126 -3.60 10.63 -18.12
CA LEU A 126 -3.82 11.93 -17.51
C LEU A 126 -5.08 12.59 -18.07
N PRO A 127 -5.97 13.14 -17.23
CA PRO A 127 -7.09 13.95 -17.72
C PRO A 127 -6.62 15.30 -18.27
N GLU A 128 -7.36 15.86 -19.22
CA GLU A 128 -7.08 17.22 -19.73
C GLU A 128 -7.44 18.29 -18.69
N GLY A 129 -6.69 19.38 -18.65
CA GLY A 129 -6.92 20.54 -17.78
C GLY A 129 -6.61 20.29 -16.30
N ASP A 130 -7.23 21.09 -15.44
CA ASP A 130 -7.04 20.95 -13.99
C ASP A 130 -7.68 19.66 -13.46
N PHE A 131 -7.03 19.01 -12.50
CA PHE A 131 -7.52 17.74 -11.94
C PHE A 131 -7.08 17.54 -10.49
N VAL A 132 -7.76 16.66 -9.82
CA VAL A 132 -7.41 16.13 -8.49
C VAL A 132 -7.37 14.62 -8.59
N ILE A 133 -6.31 13.99 -8.11
CA ILE A 133 -6.27 12.56 -7.86
C ILE A 133 -6.33 12.29 -6.36
N THR A 134 -7.12 11.32 -5.96
CA THR A 134 -7.28 10.91 -4.57
C THR A 134 -7.21 9.38 -4.49
N ALA A 135 -6.52 8.86 -3.47
CA ALA A 135 -6.58 7.45 -3.12
C ALA A 135 -6.79 7.31 -1.61
N HIS A 136 -7.58 6.33 -1.24
CA HIS A 136 -7.66 5.80 0.12
C HIS A 136 -6.85 4.51 0.17
N LEU A 137 -5.97 4.40 1.16
CA LEU A 137 -5.09 3.24 1.27
C LEU A 137 -4.76 2.88 2.72
N LYS A 138 -4.44 1.59 2.93
CA LYS A 138 -3.87 1.06 4.17
C LYS A 138 -2.48 0.50 3.91
N THR A 139 -1.54 0.87 4.78
CA THR A 139 -0.17 0.35 4.75
C THR A 139 0.54 0.60 6.07
N LEU A 140 1.44 -0.30 6.45
CA LEU A 140 2.29 -0.15 7.64
C LEU A 140 3.77 -0.15 7.22
N PRO A 141 4.31 0.98 6.74
CA PRO A 141 5.73 1.09 6.43
C PRO A 141 6.55 1.16 7.73
N PHE A 142 7.57 0.31 7.86
CA PHE A 142 8.40 0.18 9.07
C PHE A 142 9.90 0.07 8.79
N GLU A 143 10.31 -0.06 7.54
CA GLU A 143 11.70 -0.01 7.10
C GLU A 143 11.96 1.15 6.14
N ASN A 144 13.23 1.59 6.05
CA ASN A 144 13.61 2.71 5.21
C ASN A 144 13.22 2.50 3.75
N PHE A 145 12.51 3.51 3.23
CA PHE A 145 12.03 3.58 1.85
C PHE A 145 10.89 2.60 1.50
N HIS A 146 10.21 2.06 2.52
CA HIS A 146 8.87 1.53 2.36
C HIS A 146 7.92 2.66 1.95
N GLN A 147 7.23 2.53 0.83
CA GLN A 147 6.33 3.56 0.31
C GLN A 147 5.12 2.95 -0.40
N ALA A 148 3.90 3.37 -0.02
CA ALA A 148 2.68 3.19 -0.80
C ALA A 148 2.27 4.57 -1.35
N THR A 149 2.11 4.70 -2.67
CA THR A 149 2.28 5.97 -3.38
C THR A 149 1.20 6.21 -4.41
N ILE A 150 0.78 7.49 -4.54
CA ILE A 150 0.10 8.02 -5.73
C ILE A 150 1.08 8.88 -6.54
N TYR A 151 0.98 8.82 -7.87
CA TYR A 151 1.91 9.47 -8.79
C TYR A 151 1.22 10.39 -9.79
N ILE A 152 1.95 11.47 -10.16
CA ILE A 152 1.74 12.21 -11.41
C ILE A 152 3.08 12.17 -12.17
N TYR A 153 3.08 11.69 -13.42
CA TYR A 153 4.30 11.27 -14.10
C TYR A 153 4.40 11.85 -15.52
N GLU A 154 5.58 12.33 -15.84
CA GLU A 154 6.02 12.71 -17.19
C GLU A 154 7.03 11.70 -17.72
N ASP A 155 8.14 11.53 -17.01
CA ASP A 155 9.22 10.59 -17.24
C ASP A 155 10.02 10.31 -15.95
N THR A 156 11.09 9.51 -16.03
CA THR A 156 11.90 9.10 -14.87
C THR A 156 12.67 10.23 -14.20
N ASP A 157 12.81 11.37 -14.84
CA ASP A 157 13.48 12.57 -14.31
C ASP A 157 12.51 13.67 -13.90
N ASN A 158 11.21 13.51 -14.23
CA ASN A 158 10.16 14.47 -14.00
C ASN A 158 8.87 13.79 -13.53
N PHE A 159 8.66 13.75 -12.22
CA PHE A 159 7.44 13.20 -11.62
C PHE A 159 7.22 13.70 -10.19
N ILE A 160 6.02 13.45 -9.70
CA ILE A 160 5.60 13.70 -8.32
C ILE A 160 5.09 12.39 -7.73
N ALA A 161 5.55 12.08 -6.52
CA ALA A 161 5.12 10.96 -5.71
C ALA A 161 4.62 11.50 -4.37
N LEU A 162 3.39 11.20 -4.00
CA LEU A 162 2.89 11.44 -2.65
C LEU A 162 2.63 10.09 -2.01
N ASN A 163 3.30 9.83 -0.90
CA ASN A 163 3.28 8.50 -0.29
C ASN A 163 3.07 8.52 1.22
N ARG A 164 2.53 7.42 1.74
CA ARG A 164 2.68 6.99 3.11
C ARG A 164 3.92 6.09 3.16
N GLY A 165 4.96 6.51 3.84
CA GLY A 165 6.25 5.82 3.81
C GLY A 165 6.99 5.84 5.14
N PHE A 166 8.24 5.33 5.13
CA PHE A 166 9.13 5.30 6.28
C PHE A 166 10.55 5.72 5.89
N CYS A 167 11.14 6.63 6.66
CA CYS A 167 12.51 7.09 6.48
C CYS A 167 13.12 7.51 7.81
N ALA A 168 13.92 6.64 8.45
CA ALA A 168 14.57 6.95 9.72
C ALA A 168 15.58 8.11 9.64
N PRO A 169 16.39 8.28 8.56
CA PRO A 169 17.30 9.41 8.44
C PRO A 169 16.62 10.74 8.04
N CYS A 170 15.34 10.71 7.69
CA CYS A 170 14.59 11.91 7.30
C CYS A 170 14.16 12.75 8.51
N SER A 171 13.64 13.96 8.29
CA SER A 171 13.17 14.84 9.37
C SER A 171 11.99 14.28 10.16
N THR A 172 11.25 13.32 9.61
CA THR A 172 10.18 12.58 10.29
C THR A 172 10.71 11.60 11.33
N GLY A 173 11.96 11.12 11.17
CA GLY A 173 12.56 10.11 12.02
C GLY A 173 11.94 8.71 11.92
N GLY A 174 11.10 8.45 10.92
CA GLY A 174 10.38 7.18 10.77
C GLY A 174 9.20 7.27 9.83
N GLY A 175 8.03 6.83 10.30
CA GLY A 175 6.78 6.88 9.53
C GLY A 175 6.34 8.30 9.20
N GLY A 176 5.81 8.51 7.99
CA GLY A 176 5.39 9.83 7.56
C GLY A 176 4.63 9.85 6.24
N PHE A 177 4.12 11.02 5.93
CA PHE A 177 3.72 11.43 4.59
C PHE A 177 4.89 12.12 3.93
N TYR A 178 5.16 11.77 2.68
CA TYR A 178 6.24 12.35 1.88
C TYR A 178 5.69 12.74 0.51
N MET A 179 5.81 14.03 0.16
CA MET A 179 5.56 14.50 -1.19
C MET A 179 6.92 14.71 -1.84
N GLU A 180 7.36 13.71 -2.55
CA GLU A 180 8.63 13.69 -3.27
C GLU A 180 8.39 14.17 -4.70
N TYR A 181 9.24 15.06 -5.19
CA TYR A 181 9.18 15.53 -6.57
C TYR A 181 10.57 15.54 -7.17
N LYS A 182 10.66 15.04 -8.38
CA LYS A 182 11.87 15.04 -9.19
C LYS A 182 11.66 15.96 -10.36
N ILE A 183 12.59 16.89 -10.55
CA ILE A 183 12.57 17.88 -11.64
C ILE A 183 13.93 17.87 -12.30
N SER A 184 14.01 17.52 -13.58
CA SER A 184 15.26 17.38 -14.33
C SER A 184 16.30 16.52 -13.61
N GLY A 185 15.85 15.47 -12.94
CA GLY A 185 16.68 14.54 -12.17
C GLY A 185 16.97 14.95 -10.72
N ASP A 186 16.76 16.21 -10.32
CA ASP A 186 16.95 16.67 -8.95
C ASP A 186 15.73 16.36 -8.08
N ALA A 187 15.94 15.64 -6.97
CA ALA A 187 14.88 15.22 -6.07
C ALA A 187 14.80 16.08 -4.81
N ASN A 188 13.58 16.41 -4.40
CA ASN A 188 13.24 17.13 -3.17
C ASN A 188 11.99 16.52 -2.52
N ALA A 189 11.71 16.89 -1.25
CA ALA A 189 10.53 16.40 -0.54
C ALA A 189 9.96 17.39 0.48
N TYR A 190 8.63 17.37 0.63
CA TYR A 190 7.91 17.85 1.80
C TYR A 190 7.57 16.63 2.68
N GLN A 191 7.62 16.79 4.01
CA GLN A 191 7.49 15.67 4.93
C GLN A 191 6.64 16.04 6.14
N LYS A 192 5.86 15.07 6.65
CA LYS A 192 5.10 15.18 7.91
C LYS A 192 5.09 13.83 8.61
N ALA A 193 5.54 13.77 9.86
CA ALA A 193 5.52 12.53 10.65
C ALA A 193 4.09 12.06 10.93
N THR A 194 3.86 10.75 10.84
CA THR A 194 2.62 10.07 11.22
C THR A 194 2.85 8.58 11.45
N ASP A 195 2.09 8.00 12.37
CA ASP A 195 2.00 6.56 12.60
C ASP A 195 0.70 5.95 12.03
N ALA A 196 -0.17 6.79 11.40
CA ALA A 196 -1.43 6.31 10.84
C ALA A 196 -1.19 5.28 9.71
N GLU A 197 -1.92 4.18 9.76
CA GLU A 197 -1.87 3.09 8.77
C GLU A 197 -2.97 3.24 7.70
N ASP A 198 -4.11 3.80 8.09
CA ASP A 198 -5.30 4.04 7.26
C ASP A 198 -5.30 5.53 6.90
N VAL A 199 -5.10 5.84 5.62
CA VAL A 199 -4.83 7.21 5.18
C VAL A 199 -5.41 7.55 3.81
N TYR A 200 -5.61 8.83 3.58
CA TYR A 200 -6.03 9.40 2.30
C TYR A 200 -4.92 10.29 1.76
N LEU A 201 -4.58 10.10 0.49
CA LEU A 201 -3.60 10.89 -0.23
C LEU A 201 -4.28 11.64 -1.37
N ARG A 202 -3.89 12.91 -1.60
CA ARG A 202 -4.45 13.74 -2.67
C ARG A 202 -3.37 14.59 -3.32
N LEU A 203 -3.30 14.56 -4.66
CA LEU A 203 -2.53 15.51 -5.46
C LEU A 203 -3.51 16.33 -6.32
N GLU A 204 -3.39 17.64 -6.25
CA GLU A 204 -4.18 18.60 -7.02
C GLU A 204 -3.28 19.34 -8.00
N SER A 205 -3.62 19.31 -9.29
CA SER A 205 -3.04 20.14 -10.34
C SER A 205 -4.05 21.23 -10.71
N LYS A 206 -3.74 22.48 -10.38
CA LYS A 206 -4.61 23.62 -10.66
C LYS A 206 -3.82 24.80 -11.24
N GLY A 207 -4.08 25.10 -12.50
CA GLY A 207 -3.28 26.07 -13.24
C GLY A 207 -1.80 25.70 -13.22
N ASN A 208 -0.95 26.61 -12.72
CA ASN A 208 0.49 26.40 -12.61
C ASN A 208 0.94 25.95 -11.21
N ILE A 209 0.08 25.30 -10.43
CA ILE A 209 0.39 24.87 -9.06
C ILE A 209 0.02 23.41 -8.90
N ILE A 210 0.96 22.64 -8.32
CA ILE A 210 0.71 21.31 -7.78
C ILE A 210 0.71 21.41 -6.27
N SER A 211 -0.33 20.85 -5.64
CA SER A 211 -0.46 20.77 -4.18
C SER A 211 -0.66 19.31 -3.75
N GLY A 212 0.01 18.90 -2.68
CA GLY A 212 -0.17 17.61 -2.04
C GLY A 212 -0.85 17.75 -0.70
N TYR A 213 -1.81 16.85 -0.44
CA TYR A 213 -2.58 16.80 0.79
C TYR A 213 -2.63 15.37 1.32
N TYR A 214 -2.81 15.25 2.61
CA TYR A 214 -3.06 13.99 3.31
C TYR A 214 -4.23 14.14 4.27
N ALA A 215 -4.84 13.01 4.63
CA ALA A 215 -5.81 12.94 5.71
C ALA A 215 -5.71 11.57 6.42
N THR A 216 -6.07 11.53 7.70
CA THR A 216 -6.18 10.30 8.52
C THR A 216 -7.64 9.97 8.84
N ALA A 217 -8.58 10.76 8.31
CA ALA A 217 -10.02 10.51 8.33
C ALA A 217 -10.64 11.17 7.10
N PRO A 218 -11.80 10.70 6.61
CA PRO A 218 -12.47 11.26 5.45
C PRO A 218 -12.65 12.78 5.56
N ASP A 219 -12.37 13.51 4.48
CA ASP A 219 -12.55 14.96 4.31
C ASP A 219 -11.78 15.87 5.28
N GLN A 220 -10.87 15.33 6.10
CA GLN A 220 -10.03 16.11 7.01
C GLN A 220 -8.66 16.42 6.38
N TRP A 221 -8.67 17.12 5.26
CA TRP A 221 -7.47 17.37 4.46
C TRP A 221 -6.53 18.41 5.08
N GLU A 222 -5.25 18.01 5.23
CA GLU A 222 -4.15 18.91 5.55
C GLU A 222 -3.19 18.99 4.35
N ARG A 223 -2.74 20.21 4.03
CA ARG A 223 -1.77 20.40 2.95
C ARG A 223 -0.36 20.04 3.43
N LEU A 224 0.29 19.11 2.73
CA LEU A 224 1.68 18.73 2.97
C LEU A 224 2.66 19.70 2.31
N GLY A 225 2.43 20.04 1.05
CA GLY A 225 3.29 20.91 0.28
C GLY A 225 2.65 21.45 -1.00
N ARG A 226 3.35 22.38 -1.64
CA ARG A 226 3.00 22.87 -2.98
C ARG A 226 4.21 23.42 -3.69
N PHE A 227 4.20 23.39 -5.02
CA PHE A 227 5.22 24.04 -5.88
C PHE A 227 4.63 24.42 -7.24
N GLY A 228 5.42 25.16 -8.03
CA GLY A 228 5.03 25.52 -9.40
C GLY A 228 5.00 24.31 -10.31
N ASN A 229 3.99 24.21 -11.18
CA ASN A 229 3.90 23.17 -12.18
C ASN A 229 4.75 23.54 -13.40
N TYR A 230 5.84 22.81 -13.62
CA TYR A 230 6.73 22.93 -14.78
C TYR A 230 6.73 21.68 -15.65
N PHE A 231 5.85 20.73 -15.36
CA PHE A 231 5.79 19.41 -15.96
C PHE A 231 4.86 19.37 -17.16
N GLN A 232 5.14 18.42 -18.05
CA GLN A 232 4.23 17.99 -19.12
C GLN A 232 3.77 16.55 -18.82
N PHE A 233 2.98 16.41 -17.76
CA PHE A 233 2.51 15.12 -17.31
C PHE A 233 1.78 14.33 -18.40
N LYS A 234 1.91 13.00 -18.34
CA LYS A 234 1.33 12.07 -19.31
C LYS A 234 0.37 11.07 -18.67
N LYS A 235 0.62 10.71 -17.41
CA LYS A 235 -0.15 9.68 -16.71
C LYS A 235 -0.17 9.93 -15.20
N VAL A 236 -1.16 9.37 -14.53
CA VAL A 236 -1.30 9.31 -13.07
C VAL A 236 -1.38 7.84 -12.64
N GLY A 237 -1.13 7.54 -11.39
CA GLY A 237 -1.21 6.13 -10.97
C GLY A 237 -0.84 5.87 -9.53
N ILE A 238 -0.69 4.58 -9.23
CA ILE A 238 -0.38 4.07 -7.90
C ILE A 238 0.74 3.02 -7.97
N GLY A 239 1.39 2.78 -6.85
CA GLY A 239 2.39 1.72 -6.70
C GLY A 239 2.89 1.59 -5.28
N VAL A 240 3.58 0.47 -5.02
CA VAL A 240 4.18 0.18 -3.72
C VAL A 240 5.64 -0.25 -3.96
N THR A 241 6.55 0.27 -3.13
CA THR A 241 7.97 -0.12 -3.19
C THR A 241 8.54 -0.38 -1.81
N ASN A 242 9.54 -1.28 -1.72
CA ASN A 242 10.29 -1.53 -0.50
C ASN A 242 11.79 -1.25 -0.65
N VAL A 243 12.21 -0.72 -1.78
CA VAL A 243 13.55 -0.31 -2.22
C VAL A 243 14.66 -1.24 -1.74
N ARG A 244 15.07 -1.54 -0.70
CA ARG A 244 16.13 -2.44 -0.23
C ARG A 244 15.83 -3.00 1.16
N ALA A 245 14.58 -2.87 1.56
CA ALA A 245 14.13 -3.40 2.83
C ALA A 245 14.21 -4.93 2.83
N ALA A 246 14.46 -5.52 4.00
CA ALA A 246 14.52 -6.97 4.14
C ALA A 246 13.12 -7.61 4.04
N ASP A 247 12.12 -6.88 4.52
CA ASP A 247 10.73 -7.33 4.57
C ASP A 247 9.88 -6.68 3.49
N ASP A 248 8.82 -7.37 3.08
CA ASP A 248 7.85 -6.85 2.11
C ASP A 248 6.98 -5.76 2.72
N LEU A 249 6.73 -4.71 1.94
CA LEU A 249 5.65 -3.77 2.22
C LEU A 249 4.39 -4.18 1.47
N VAL A 250 3.26 -4.22 2.15
CA VAL A 250 1.94 -4.37 1.55
C VAL A 250 1.23 -3.03 1.55
N GLY A 251 0.77 -2.61 0.38
CA GLY A 251 -0.18 -1.50 0.21
C GLY A 251 -1.53 -2.04 -0.22
N LEU A 252 -2.58 -1.65 0.48
CA LEU A 252 -3.97 -1.96 0.17
C LEU A 252 -4.66 -0.68 -0.28
N PHE A 253 -5.17 -0.64 -1.50
CA PHE A 253 -5.89 0.51 -2.06
C PHE A 253 -7.39 0.19 -2.10
N ASP A 254 -8.20 1.01 -1.41
CA ASP A 254 -9.66 0.92 -1.38
C ASP A 254 -10.26 1.51 -2.67
N TYR A 255 -9.76 2.71 -3.03
CA TYR A 255 -10.12 3.33 -4.30
C TYR A 255 -9.03 4.26 -4.83
N PHE A 256 -9.14 4.53 -6.12
CA PHE A 256 -8.44 5.61 -6.79
C PHE A 256 -9.46 6.45 -7.58
N GLU A 257 -9.41 7.77 -7.41
CA GLU A 257 -10.37 8.68 -8.01
C GLU A 257 -9.69 9.86 -8.70
N ILE A 258 -10.26 10.29 -9.81
CA ILE A 258 -9.89 11.52 -10.52
C ILE A 258 -11.11 12.41 -10.60
N THR A 259 -10.98 13.66 -10.15
CA THR A 259 -12.07 14.65 -10.21
C THR A 259 -11.58 15.97 -10.82
N ARG A 260 -12.53 16.85 -11.15
CA ARG A 260 -12.26 18.28 -11.33
C ARG A 260 -12.12 18.96 -9.95
N PRO A 261 -11.28 20.03 -9.85
CA PRO A 261 -11.11 20.81 -8.62
C PRO A 261 -12.39 21.55 -8.20
#